data_2276a7ce5c590f4ba4e93be0a16d28ec
#
_entry.id   2276a7ce5c590f4ba4e93be0a16d28ec
#
_cell.length_a   1.000
_cell.length_b   1.000
_cell.length_c   1.000
_cell.angle_alpha   90.00
_cell.angle_beta   90.00
_cell.angle_gamma   90.00
#
_symmetry.space_group_name_H-M   'P 1'
#
loop_
_entity.id
_entity.type
_entity.pdbx_description
1 polymer ?
#
loop_
_entity_poly.entity_id
_entity_poly.type
_entity_poly.pdbx_seq_one_letter_code
_entity_poly.pdbx_strand_id
1 'polypeptide(L)'
;MEDWISLGYLLSAALFIFGLKKLGHPRTAPFGNQLGALGMLVAVVTTILQMGLGDGIEWVLIGAGLVIGSLIGLWMAIRVEMTGMPELVALFNGFGGAASALVALSEVWRYMEDPSNVPTNQLEITVIMVAAGLSALVGWMTLTGSLLAMFKLKGGVSIFGKWIKTPTWGPVWLNPVKVMMVVGVAVLIYLSIDAPTDENYLWGIIGISSLLGVVLVLPIGGADMPVVVSLLNSLSGIAAAFTG
;
A
#
# COMPACT_ATOMS: atom_id res chain seq x y z
N MET A 1 -14.04 -27.39 -1.22
CA MET A 1 -13.55 -26.30 -0.35
C MET A 1 -13.34 -25.02 -1.15
N GLU A 2 -12.83 -25.09 -2.35
CA GLU A 2 -12.56 -23.92 -3.22
C GLU A 2 -13.80 -23.05 -3.50
N ASP A 3 -14.96 -23.67 -3.72
CA ASP A 3 -16.21 -22.94 -3.99
C ASP A 3 -16.65 -22.01 -2.84
N TRP A 4 -16.48 -22.45 -1.59
CA TRP A 4 -16.84 -21.65 -0.42
C TRP A 4 -15.89 -20.48 -0.18
N ILE A 5 -14.61 -20.66 -0.49
CA ILE A 5 -13.58 -19.62 -0.42
C ILE A 5 -13.89 -18.55 -1.47
N SER A 6 -14.16 -18.96 -2.71
CA SER A 6 -14.54 -18.06 -3.80
C SER A 6 -15.81 -17.28 -3.48
N LEU A 7 -16.82 -17.92 -2.87
CA LEU A 7 -18.05 -17.27 -2.39
C LEU A 7 -17.76 -16.26 -1.27
N GLY A 8 -16.85 -16.57 -0.36
CA GLY A 8 -16.40 -15.64 0.69
C GLY A 8 -15.78 -14.36 0.12
N TYR A 9 -14.86 -14.49 -0.82
CA TYR A 9 -14.28 -13.33 -1.50
C TYR A 9 -15.31 -12.55 -2.32
N LEU A 10 -16.21 -13.23 -3.02
CA LEU A 10 -17.28 -12.58 -3.76
C LEU A 10 -18.21 -11.79 -2.83
N LEU A 11 -18.57 -12.35 -1.69
CA LEU A 11 -19.38 -11.67 -0.66
C LEU A 11 -18.64 -10.44 -0.12
N SER A 12 -17.35 -10.57 0.19
CA SER A 12 -16.52 -9.45 0.62
C SER A 12 -16.48 -8.34 -0.43
N ALA A 13 -16.24 -8.67 -1.70
CA ALA A 13 -16.24 -7.72 -2.79
C ALA A 13 -17.60 -7.00 -2.95
N ALA A 14 -18.70 -7.74 -2.86
CA ALA A 14 -20.04 -7.16 -2.90
C ALA A 14 -20.26 -6.18 -1.73
N LEU A 15 -19.86 -6.53 -0.50
CA LEU A 15 -19.94 -5.65 0.66
C LEU A 15 -19.12 -4.37 0.49
N PHE A 16 -17.92 -4.45 -0.07
CA PHE A 16 -17.11 -3.26 -0.39
C PHE A 16 -17.78 -2.37 -1.44
N ILE A 17 -18.30 -2.93 -2.53
CA ILE A 17 -18.98 -2.18 -3.59
C ILE A 17 -20.20 -1.45 -3.03
N PHE A 18 -21.05 -2.15 -2.27
CA PHE A 18 -22.21 -1.55 -1.62
C PHE A 18 -21.82 -0.53 -0.55
N GLY A 19 -20.77 -0.80 0.22
CA GLY A 19 -20.19 0.13 1.18
C GLY A 19 -19.77 1.43 0.52
N LEU A 20 -18.96 1.36 -0.54
CA LEU A 20 -18.52 2.53 -1.31
C LEU A 20 -19.70 3.34 -1.88
N LYS A 21 -20.70 2.64 -2.43
CA LYS A 21 -21.93 3.30 -2.92
C LYS A 21 -22.65 4.07 -1.82
N LYS A 22 -22.71 3.55 -0.59
CA LYS A 22 -23.35 4.22 0.55
C LYS A 22 -22.49 5.36 1.14
N LEU A 23 -21.17 5.29 1.02
CA LEU A 23 -20.25 6.37 1.44
C LEU A 23 -20.43 7.65 0.61
N GLY A 24 -20.96 7.57 -0.60
CA GLY A 24 -21.19 8.72 -1.47
C GLY A 24 -22.25 9.72 -0.95
N HIS A 25 -22.99 9.41 0.12
CA HIS A 25 -23.99 10.32 0.68
C HIS A 25 -23.84 10.44 2.21
N PRO A 26 -23.79 11.67 2.80
CA PRO A 26 -23.53 11.87 4.23
C PRO A 26 -24.45 11.10 5.17
N ARG A 27 -25.74 10.98 4.83
CA ARG A 27 -26.73 10.26 5.64
C ARG A 27 -26.53 8.75 5.68
N THR A 28 -25.94 8.17 4.64
CA THR A 28 -25.72 6.72 4.51
C THR A 28 -24.26 6.34 4.75
N ALA A 29 -23.35 7.32 4.86
CA ALA A 29 -21.93 7.08 5.03
C ALA A 29 -21.58 6.21 6.27
N PRO A 30 -22.20 6.41 7.47
CA PRO A 30 -21.92 5.54 8.61
C PRO A 30 -22.26 4.07 8.35
N PHE A 31 -23.37 3.80 7.66
CA PHE A 31 -23.75 2.44 7.25
C PHE A 31 -22.81 1.89 6.17
N GLY A 32 -22.39 2.73 5.21
CA GLY A 32 -21.39 2.37 4.21
C GLY A 32 -20.06 1.95 4.84
N ASN A 33 -19.62 2.66 5.86
CA ASN A 33 -18.41 2.32 6.61
C ASN A 33 -18.53 0.98 7.35
N GLN A 34 -19.70 0.69 7.94
CA GLN A 34 -19.98 -0.62 8.58
C GLN A 34 -19.95 -1.76 7.56
N LEU A 35 -20.51 -1.56 6.36
CA LEU A 35 -20.44 -2.55 5.27
C LEU A 35 -19.01 -2.81 4.83
N GLY A 36 -18.18 -1.75 4.71
CA GLY A 36 -16.76 -1.89 4.40
C GLY A 36 -16.00 -2.66 5.49
N ALA A 37 -16.25 -2.36 6.75
CA ALA A 37 -15.65 -3.09 7.88
C ALA A 37 -16.08 -4.58 7.90
N LEU A 38 -17.35 -4.86 7.64
CA LEU A 38 -17.84 -6.22 7.52
C LEU A 38 -17.23 -6.95 6.33
N GLY A 39 -17.10 -6.28 5.18
CA GLY A 39 -16.39 -6.81 3.99
C GLY A 39 -14.95 -7.19 4.29
N MET A 40 -14.22 -6.33 5.02
CA MET A 40 -12.86 -6.62 5.46
C MET A 40 -12.81 -7.83 6.39
N LEU A 41 -13.71 -7.90 7.37
CA LEU A 41 -13.79 -9.05 8.27
C LEU A 41 -14.02 -10.36 7.51
N VAL A 42 -14.96 -10.36 6.55
CA VAL A 42 -15.24 -11.52 5.69
C VAL A 42 -14.01 -11.90 4.87
N ALA A 43 -13.30 -10.92 4.27
CA ALA A 43 -12.07 -11.19 3.52
C ALA A 43 -11.00 -11.85 4.40
N VAL A 44 -10.72 -11.28 5.57
CA VAL A 44 -9.70 -11.79 6.50
C VAL A 44 -10.05 -13.22 6.95
N VAL A 45 -11.29 -13.47 7.34
CA VAL A 45 -11.74 -14.83 7.74
C VAL A 45 -11.61 -15.81 6.58
N THR A 46 -12.01 -15.41 5.36
CA THR A 46 -11.90 -16.24 4.16
C THR A 46 -10.44 -16.60 3.87
N THR A 47 -9.53 -15.61 3.96
CA THR A 47 -8.08 -15.81 3.75
C THR A 47 -7.51 -16.79 4.80
N ILE A 48 -7.87 -16.61 6.07
CA ILE A 48 -7.43 -17.53 7.14
C ILE A 48 -7.92 -18.96 6.87
N LEU A 49 -9.17 -19.12 6.43
CA LEU A 49 -9.72 -20.43 6.09
C LEU A 49 -9.05 -21.05 4.86
N GLN A 50 -8.66 -20.23 3.88
CA GLN A 50 -7.94 -20.66 2.69
C GLN A 50 -6.53 -21.16 3.02
N MET A 51 -5.80 -20.45 3.87
CA MET A 51 -4.45 -20.84 4.29
C MET A 51 -4.44 -22.15 5.08
N GLY A 52 -5.56 -22.53 5.68
CA GLY A 52 -5.66 -23.67 6.60
C GLY A 52 -5.03 -23.39 7.96
N LEU A 53 -5.42 -24.13 8.98
CA LEU A 53 -4.79 -24.06 10.30
C LEU A 53 -3.54 -24.92 10.29
N GLY A 54 -2.41 -24.34 9.85
CA GLY A 54 -1.09 -24.98 9.92
C GLY A 54 -0.47 -24.83 11.31
N ASP A 55 0.32 -25.82 11.71
CA ASP A 55 1.12 -25.75 12.94
C ASP A 55 2.43 -25.01 12.60
N GLY A 56 2.56 -23.74 12.99
CA GLY A 56 3.81 -23.04 12.74
C GLY A 56 3.91 -21.64 13.35
N ILE A 57 5.13 -21.14 13.42
CA ILE A 57 5.47 -19.78 13.86
C ILE A 57 4.78 -18.71 13.01
N GLU A 58 4.43 -19.03 11.77
CA GLU A 58 3.73 -18.15 10.81
C GLU A 58 2.38 -17.68 11.36
N TRP A 59 1.61 -18.56 11.98
CA TRP A 59 0.31 -18.22 12.61
C TRP A 59 0.47 -17.29 13.80
N VAL A 60 1.56 -17.44 14.56
CA VAL A 60 1.89 -16.55 15.68
C VAL A 60 2.21 -15.15 15.14
N LEU A 61 2.96 -15.06 14.05
CA LEU A 61 3.31 -13.77 13.42
C LEU A 61 2.09 -13.08 12.82
N ILE A 62 1.22 -13.83 12.11
CA ILE A 62 -0.03 -13.30 11.56
C ILE A 62 -0.95 -12.81 12.70
N GLY A 63 -1.15 -13.63 13.73
CA GLY A 63 -1.96 -13.27 14.90
C GLY A 63 -1.40 -12.07 15.64
N ALA A 64 -0.10 -12.01 15.86
CA ALA A 64 0.57 -10.87 16.48
C ALA A 64 0.40 -9.58 15.62
N GLY A 65 0.59 -9.68 14.31
CA GLY A 65 0.39 -8.56 13.39
C GLY A 65 -1.05 -8.03 13.42
N LEU A 66 -2.05 -8.91 13.40
CA LEU A 66 -3.46 -8.55 13.50
C LEU A 66 -3.78 -7.86 14.84
N VAL A 67 -3.31 -8.41 15.95
CA VAL A 67 -3.58 -7.85 17.29
C VAL A 67 -2.88 -6.50 17.44
N ILE A 68 -1.59 -6.41 17.14
CA ILE A 68 -0.82 -5.16 17.29
C ILE A 68 -1.38 -4.10 16.35
N GLY A 69 -1.63 -4.42 15.07
CA GLY A 69 -2.17 -3.48 14.10
C GLY A 69 -3.56 -2.98 14.49
N SER A 70 -4.44 -3.89 14.98
CA SER A 70 -5.77 -3.52 15.46
C SER A 70 -5.73 -2.62 16.69
N LEU A 71 -4.86 -2.91 17.66
CA LEU A 71 -4.72 -2.08 18.87
C LEU A 71 -4.18 -0.69 18.55
N ILE A 72 -3.16 -0.59 17.70
CA ILE A 72 -2.61 0.70 17.27
C ILE A 72 -3.66 1.48 16.47
N GLY A 73 -4.31 0.85 15.49
CA GLY A 73 -5.32 1.48 14.66
C GLY A 73 -6.52 1.96 15.47
N LEU A 74 -7.02 1.14 16.40
CA LEU A 74 -8.11 1.52 17.29
C LEU A 74 -7.73 2.66 18.21
N TRP A 75 -6.54 2.62 18.82
CA TRP A 75 -6.03 3.68 19.68
C TRP A 75 -5.94 5.02 18.92
N MET A 76 -5.41 5.00 17.71
CA MET A 76 -5.33 6.20 16.86
C MET A 76 -6.72 6.70 16.46
N ALA A 77 -7.64 5.82 16.07
CA ALA A 77 -8.98 6.19 15.65
C ALA A 77 -9.82 6.83 16.77
N ILE A 78 -9.64 6.38 18.01
CA ILE A 78 -10.36 6.96 19.18
C ILE A 78 -9.75 8.30 19.60
N ARG A 79 -8.44 8.48 19.42
CA ARG A 79 -7.71 9.67 19.90
C ARG A 79 -7.69 10.82 18.89
N VAL A 80 -7.97 10.56 17.62
CA VAL A 80 -7.89 11.60 16.60
C VAL A 80 -9.03 12.62 16.78
N GLU A 81 -8.68 13.90 16.75
CA GLU A 81 -9.65 14.99 16.68
C GLU A 81 -10.20 15.13 15.25
N MET A 82 -11.39 15.73 15.10
CA MET A 82 -12.00 15.93 13.78
C MET A 82 -11.10 16.69 12.80
N THR A 83 -10.33 17.64 13.33
CA THR A 83 -9.36 18.45 12.57
C THR A 83 -8.15 17.65 12.09
N GLY A 84 -7.78 16.59 12.80
CA GLY A 84 -6.68 15.67 12.46
C GLY A 84 -7.08 14.49 11.57
N MET A 85 -8.36 14.36 11.22
CA MET A 85 -8.82 13.24 10.38
C MET A 85 -8.11 13.14 9.02
N PRO A 86 -7.87 14.24 8.27
CA PRO A 86 -7.15 14.15 7.00
C PRO A 86 -5.71 13.62 7.15
N GLU A 87 -5.04 13.95 8.25
CA GLU A 87 -3.69 13.47 8.57
C GLU A 87 -3.70 11.95 8.80
N LEU A 88 -4.68 11.46 9.57
CA LEU A 88 -4.85 10.05 9.87
C LEU A 88 -5.17 9.24 8.60
N VAL A 89 -6.05 9.78 7.74
CA VAL A 89 -6.37 9.16 6.44
C VAL A 89 -5.12 9.06 5.57
N ALA A 90 -4.30 10.11 5.51
CA ALA A 90 -3.05 10.08 4.77
C ALA A 90 -2.10 8.99 5.32
N LEU A 91 -1.98 8.88 6.63
CA LEU A 91 -1.13 7.88 7.28
C LEU A 91 -1.60 6.45 6.95
N PHE A 92 -2.89 6.17 7.09
CA PHE A 92 -3.43 4.83 6.78
C PHE A 92 -3.32 4.50 5.30
N ASN A 93 -3.49 5.48 4.41
CA ASN A 93 -3.23 5.30 2.99
C ASN A 93 -1.78 4.87 2.73
N GLY A 94 -0.82 5.53 3.39
CA GLY A 94 0.59 5.15 3.28
C GLY A 94 0.87 3.72 3.74
N PHE A 95 0.33 3.31 4.88
CA PHE A 95 0.47 1.93 5.37
C PHE A 95 -0.22 0.91 4.48
N GLY A 96 -1.38 1.25 3.87
CA GLY A 96 -2.03 0.40 2.88
C GLY A 96 -1.16 0.16 1.65
N GLY A 97 -0.50 1.22 1.14
CA GLY A 97 0.47 1.11 0.05
C GLY A 97 1.66 0.22 0.42
N ALA A 98 2.23 0.43 1.62
CA ALA A 98 3.32 -0.41 2.11
C ALA A 98 2.90 -1.88 2.26
N ALA A 99 1.72 -2.16 2.78
CA ALA A 99 1.20 -3.52 2.92
C ALA A 99 1.10 -4.22 1.55
N SER A 100 0.52 -3.57 0.53
CA SER A 100 0.45 -4.11 -0.82
C SER A 100 1.84 -4.39 -1.40
N ALA A 101 2.79 -3.45 -1.24
CA ALA A 101 4.16 -3.65 -1.70
C ALA A 101 4.84 -4.83 -1.00
N LEU A 102 4.70 -4.96 0.32
CA LEU A 102 5.30 -6.06 1.08
C LEU A 102 4.74 -7.42 0.69
N VAL A 103 3.42 -7.52 0.44
CA VAL A 103 2.80 -8.77 -0.05
C VAL A 103 3.40 -9.16 -1.40
N ALA A 104 3.48 -8.22 -2.35
CA ALA A 104 4.07 -8.48 -3.66
C ALA A 104 5.55 -8.88 -3.58
N LEU A 105 6.31 -8.21 -2.70
CA LEU A 105 7.73 -8.47 -2.51
C LEU A 105 8.00 -9.79 -1.78
N SER A 106 7.06 -10.29 -0.97
CA SER A 106 7.23 -11.57 -0.27
C SER A 106 7.35 -12.74 -1.26
N GLU A 107 6.66 -12.70 -2.39
CA GLU A 107 6.78 -13.72 -3.43
C GLU A 107 8.15 -13.69 -4.11
N VAL A 108 8.63 -12.48 -4.44
CA VAL A 108 9.98 -12.31 -5.01
C VAL A 108 11.07 -12.72 -4.01
N TRP A 109 10.86 -12.43 -2.73
CA TRP A 109 11.78 -12.81 -1.66
C TRP A 109 11.96 -14.33 -1.55
N ARG A 110 10.88 -15.10 -1.74
CA ARG A 110 10.94 -16.57 -1.77
C ARG A 110 11.88 -17.12 -2.84
N TYR A 111 12.01 -16.43 -3.99
CA TYR A 111 12.95 -16.81 -5.05
C TYR A 111 14.41 -16.54 -4.68
N MET A 112 14.65 -15.51 -3.87
CA MET A 112 15.99 -15.19 -3.37
C MET A 112 16.44 -16.17 -2.29
N GLU A 113 15.52 -16.57 -1.40
CA GLU A 113 15.83 -17.55 -0.34
C GLU A 113 16.05 -18.96 -0.90
N ASP A 114 15.25 -19.37 -1.85
CA ASP A 114 15.34 -20.67 -2.51
C ASP A 114 15.09 -20.53 -4.01
N PRO A 115 16.14 -20.51 -4.84
CA PRO A 115 16.01 -20.41 -6.29
C PRO A 115 15.21 -21.55 -6.95
N SER A 116 14.98 -22.67 -6.25
CA SER A 116 14.13 -23.76 -6.76
C SER A 116 12.65 -23.38 -6.83
N ASN A 117 12.24 -22.33 -6.12
CA ASN A 117 10.90 -21.77 -6.18
C ASN A 117 10.63 -20.91 -7.43
N VAL A 118 11.69 -20.54 -8.18
CA VAL A 118 11.52 -19.77 -9.42
C VAL A 118 10.75 -20.61 -10.43
N PRO A 119 9.63 -20.11 -10.99
CA PRO A 119 8.88 -20.85 -12.00
C PRO A 119 9.74 -21.21 -13.20
N THR A 120 9.48 -22.36 -13.81
CA THR A 120 10.17 -22.77 -15.04
C THR A 120 9.59 -22.10 -16.30
N ASN A 121 8.38 -21.57 -16.19
CA ASN A 121 7.69 -20.90 -17.29
C ASN A 121 8.06 -19.41 -17.31
N GLN A 122 8.70 -18.97 -18.40
CA GLN A 122 9.12 -17.57 -18.57
C GLN A 122 7.95 -16.56 -18.51
N LEU A 123 6.77 -16.95 -19.00
CA LEU A 123 5.59 -16.07 -18.90
C LEU A 123 5.16 -15.86 -17.47
N GLU A 124 5.20 -16.88 -16.65
CA GLU A 124 4.85 -16.82 -15.22
C GLU A 124 5.84 -15.94 -14.46
N ILE A 125 7.14 -16.11 -14.68
CA ILE A 125 8.18 -15.23 -14.12
C ILE A 125 7.89 -13.78 -14.52
N THR A 126 7.62 -13.53 -15.78
CA THR A 126 7.35 -12.17 -16.28
C THR A 126 6.14 -11.54 -15.59
N VAL A 127 5.04 -12.27 -15.46
CA VAL A 127 3.82 -11.79 -14.80
C VAL A 127 4.10 -11.45 -13.34
N ILE A 128 4.76 -12.35 -12.61
CA ILE A 128 5.06 -12.15 -11.19
C ILE A 128 6.00 -10.96 -10.98
N MET A 129 7.10 -10.88 -11.74
CA MET A 129 8.07 -9.80 -11.61
C MET A 129 7.48 -8.42 -11.97
N VAL A 130 6.66 -8.36 -13.02
CA VAL A 130 5.98 -7.13 -13.41
C VAL A 130 4.93 -6.74 -12.36
N ALA A 131 4.11 -7.67 -11.89
CA ALA A 131 3.11 -7.40 -10.87
C ALA A 131 3.75 -6.94 -9.55
N ALA A 132 4.77 -7.65 -9.08
CA ALA A 132 5.50 -7.32 -7.87
C ALA A 132 6.22 -5.95 -8.00
N GLY A 133 6.87 -5.71 -9.13
CA GLY A 133 7.57 -4.46 -9.39
C GLY A 133 6.63 -3.24 -9.47
N LEU A 134 5.47 -3.38 -10.12
CA LEU A 134 4.45 -2.34 -10.16
C LEU A 134 3.82 -2.09 -8.79
N SER A 135 3.56 -3.15 -8.03
CA SER A 135 3.06 -3.03 -6.66
C SER A 135 4.09 -2.38 -5.73
N ALA A 136 5.36 -2.72 -5.87
CA ALA A 136 6.46 -2.08 -5.15
C ALA A 136 6.59 -0.61 -5.53
N LEU A 137 6.54 -0.27 -6.83
CA LEU A 137 6.58 1.12 -7.31
C LEU A 137 5.47 1.95 -6.66
N VAL A 138 4.24 1.52 -6.80
CA VAL A 138 3.08 2.28 -6.32
C VAL A 138 3.03 2.26 -4.79
N GLY A 139 3.28 1.13 -4.15
CA GLY A 139 3.18 0.98 -2.71
C GLY A 139 4.21 1.81 -1.94
N TRP A 140 5.49 1.76 -2.32
CA TRP A 140 6.54 2.57 -1.68
C TRP A 140 6.40 4.06 -1.99
N MET A 141 6.01 4.41 -3.22
CA MET A 141 5.66 5.78 -3.59
C MET A 141 4.50 6.31 -2.75
N THR A 142 3.48 5.49 -2.55
CA THR A 142 2.31 5.86 -1.71
C THR A 142 2.68 6.01 -0.25
N LEU A 143 3.52 5.13 0.31
CA LEU A 143 3.97 5.23 1.68
C LEU A 143 4.67 6.57 1.93
N THR A 144 5.71 6.85 1.18
CA THR A 144 6.53 8.06 1.39
C THR A 144 5.79 9.35 1.02
N GLY A 145 5.00 9.32 -0.06
CA GLY A 145 4.16 10.44 -0.47
C GLY A 145 3.07 10.75 0.56
N SER A 146 2.40 9.74 1.11
CA SER A 146 1.35 9.91 2.12
C SER A 146 1.91 10.36 3.46
N LEU A 147 3.10 9.89 3.87
CA LEU A 147 3.78 10.39 5.06
C LEU A 147 4.11 11.89 4.91
N LEU A 148 4.64 12.29 3.76
CA LEU A 148 4.91 13.71 3.50
C LEU A 148 3.62 14.53 3.42
N ALA A 149 2.54 13.99 2.83
CA ALA A 149 1.23 14.62 2.80
C ALA A 149 0.67 14.82 4.21
N MET A 150 0.77 13.83 5.09
CA MET A 150 0.40 13.92 6.50
C MET A 150 1.14 15.07 7.20
N PHE A 151 2.47 15.18 7.04
CA PHE A 151 3.25 16.26 7.63
C PHE A 151 2.87 17.63 7.06
N LYS A 152 2.52 17.72 5.79
CA LYS A 152 2.04 18.95 5.16
C LYS A 152 0.65 19.37 5.65
N LEU A 153 -0.26 18.42 5.84
CA LEU A 153 -1.57 18.66 6.45
C LEU A 153 -1.42 19.20 7.88
N LYS A 154 -0.51 18.62 8.65
CA LYS A 154 -0.17 19.07 10.01
C LYS A 154 0.55 20.41 10.07
N GLY A 155 1.01 20.93 8.93
CA GLY A 155 1.77 22.18 8.82
C GLY A 155 3.24 22.06 9.19
N GLY A 156 3.72 20.88 9.57
CA GLY A 156 5.12 20.63 9.92
C GLY A 156 5.31 19.37 10.77
N VAL A 157 6.54 19.15 11.19
CA VAL A 157 6.93 18.03 12.05
C VAL A 157 7.75 18.55 13.24
N SER A 158 7.51 18.01 14.42
CA SER A 158 8.34 18.29 15.59
C SER A 158 9.51 17.29 15.64
N ILE A 159 10.73 17.78 15.46
CA ILE A 159 11.95 16.98 15.55
C ILE A 159 12.79 17.54 16.70
N PHE A 160 13.12 16.70 17.68
CA PHE A 160 13.86 17.09 18.89
C PHE A 160 13.31 18.34 19.59
N GLY A 161 11.96 18.46 19.69
CA GLY A 161 11.29 19.59 20.33
C GLY A 161 11.25 20.89 19.51
N LYS A 162 11.83 20.89 18.30
CA LYS A 162 11.79 22.02 17.36
C LYS A 162 10.77 21.76 16.26
N TRP A 163 9.84 22.71 16.09
CA TRP A 163 8.86 22.65 15.00
C TRP A 163 9.50 23.05 13.67
N ILE A 164 9.49 22.14 12.71
CA ILE A 164 10.02 22.35 11.37
C ILE A 164 8.84 22.34 10.39
N LYS A 165 8.62 23.46 9.71
CA LYS A 165 7.60 23.54 8.65
C LYS A 165 8.03 22.67 7.47
N THR A 166 7.09 21.92 6.92
CA THR A 166 7.34 21.15 5.70
C THR A 166 7.52 22.09 4.52
N PRO A 167 8.63 21.99 3.79
CA PRO A 167 8.88 22.87 2.65
C PRO A 167 7.91 22.54 1.50
N THR A 168 7.54 23.58 0.77
CA THR A 168 6.92 23.45 -0.56
C THR A 168 7.96 23.87 -1.57
N TRP A 169 8.60 22.90 -2.23
CA TRP A 169 9.68 23.14 -3.16
C TRP A 169 9.56 22.22 -4.37
N GLY A 170 9.56 22.78 -5.55
CA GLY A 170 9.43 22.00 -6.77
C GLY A 170 9.64 22.81 -8.03
N PRO A 171 10.91 23.06 -8.42
CA PRO A 171 11.21 23.70 -9.68
C PRO A 171 10.78 22.81 -10.86
N VAL A 172 10.50 23.43 -12.00
CA VAL A 172 10.00 22.77 -13.23
C VAL A 172 10.91 21.65 -13.72
N TRP A 173 12.22 21.77 -13.50
CA TRP A 173 13.20 20.74 -13.87
C TRP A 173 13.05 19.42 -13.09
N LEU A 174 12.28 19.38 -12.01
CA LEU A 174 11.94 18.13 -11.34
C LEU A 174 11.00 17.22 -12.15
N ASN A 175 10.24 17.77 -13.11
CA ASN A 175 9.32 16.96 -13.90
C ASN A 175 10.05 15.92 -14.77
N PRO A 176 11.10 16.27 -15.55
CA PRO A 176 11.88 15.23 -16.23
C PRO A 176 12.56 14.25 -15.28
N VAL A 177 12.97 14.66 -14.07
CA VAL A 177 13.53 13.75 -13.05
C VAL A 177 12.50 12.71 -12.61
N LYS A 178 11.25 13.11 -12.35
CA LYS A 178 10.17 12.18 -12.03
C LYS A 178 9.95 11.14 -13.14
N VAL A 179 9.95 11.60 -14.40
CA VAL A 179 9.83 10.70 -15.56
C VAL A 179 11.01 9.73 -15.63
N MET A 180 12.23 10.23 -15.45
CA MET A 180 13.43 9.38 -15.43
C MET A 180 13.38 8.33 -14.29
N MET A 181 12.86 8.69 -13.12
CA MET A 181 12.69 7.75 -12.01
C MET A 181 11.68 6.64 -12.35
N VAL A 182 10.54 6.99 -12.96
CA VAL A 182 9.56 5.99 -13.42
C VAL A 182 10.16 5.08 -14.48
N VAL A 183 10.86 5.64 -15.48
CA VAL A 183 11.56 4.85 -16.49
C VAL A 183 12.65 3.97 -15.87
N GLY A 184 13.40 4.51 -14.90
CA GLY A 184 14.41 3.74 -14.16
C GLY A 184 13.82 2.52 -13.44
N VAL A 185 12.69 2.69 -12.78
CA VAL A 185 11.98 1.56 -12.16
C VAL A 185 11.48 0.56 -13.21
N ALA A 186 10.92 1.02 -14.33
CA ALA A 186 10.49 0.14 -15.41
C ALA A 186 11.65 -0.68 -15.98
N VAL A 187 12.83 -0.09 -16.12
CA VAL A 187 14.06 -0.78 -16.54
C VAL A 187 14.49 -1.82 -15.50
N LEU A 188 14.45 -1.48 -14.20
CA LEU A 188 14.81 -2.43 -13.14
C LEU A 188 13.82 -3.60 -13.08
N ILE A 189 12.52 -3.36 -13.28
CA ILE A 189 11.51 -4.43 -13.39
C ILE A 189 11.83 -5.32 -14.60
N TYR A 190 12.16 -4.73 -15.74
CA TYR A 190 12.51 -5.52 -16.93
C TYR A 190 13.76 -6.38 -16.69
N LEU A 191 14.80 -5.84 -16.09
CA LEU A 191 16.03 -6.58 -15.79
C LEU A 191 15.81 -7.68 -14.73
N SER A 192 14.89 -7.49 -13.79
CA SER A 192 14.56 -8.49 -12.78
C SER A 192 13.87 -9.73 -13.36
N ILE A 193 13.29 -9.66 -14.56
CA ILE A 193 12.69 -10.81 -15.23
C ILE A 193 13.76 -11.84 -15.63
N ASP A 194 14.93 -11.36 -16.07
CA ASP A 194 16.04 -12.22 -16.48
C ASP A 194 16.88 -12.72 -15.29
N ALA A 195 16.82 -12.01 -14.16
CA ALA A 195 17.56 -12.34 -12.95
C ALA A 195 16.65 -12.21 -11.69
N PRO A 196 15.63 -13.07 -11.52
CA PRO A 196 14.62 -12.95 -10.47
C PRO A 196 15.17 -13.15 -9.05
N THR A 197 16.38 -13.67 -8.92
CA THR A 197 17.07 -13.89 -7.63
C THR A 197 18.04 -12.77 -7.24
N ASP A 198 18.23 -11.75 -8.09
CA ASP A 198 19.14 -10.63 -7.79
C ASP A 198 18.44 -9.55 -6.96
N GLU A 199 18.78 -9.48 -5.68
CA GLU A 199 18.21 -8.53 -4.72
C GLU A 199 18.51 -7.05 -5.06
N ASN A 200 19.54 -6.76 -5.85
CA ASN A 200 19.90 -5.37 -6.18
C ASN A 200 18.78 -4.67 -6.95
N TYR A 201 18.10 -5.38 -7.85
CA TYR A 201 16.96 -4.83 -8.58
C TYR A 201 15.81 -4.47 -7.64
N LEU A 202 15.53 -5.34 -6.66
CA LEU A 202 14.51 -5.12 -5.65
C LEU A 202 14.80 -3.86 -4.83
N TRP A 203 15.99 -3.75 -4.27
CA TRP A 203 16.41 -2.59 -3.49
C TRP A 203 16.43 -1.31 -4.32
N GLY A 204 16.80 -1.40 -5.61
CA GLY A 204 16.73 -0.30 -6.56
C GLY A 204 15.30 0.20 -6.77
N ILE A 205 14.35 -0.72 -7.00
CA ILE A 205 12.93 -0.40 -7.15
C ILE A 205 12.39 0.28 -5.89
N ILE A 206 12.63 -0.27 -4.71
CA ILE A 206 12.21 0.28 -3.42
C ILE A 206 12.77 1.70 -3.22
N GLY A 207 14.07 1.88 -3.44
CA GLY A 207 14.75 3.15 -3.23
C GLY A 207 14.24 4.25 -4.15
N ILE A 208 14.18 3.98 -5.46
CA ILE A 208 13.70 4.96 -6.45
C ILE A 208 12.23 5.29 -6.23
N SER A 209 11.39 4.29 -5.96
CA SER A 209 9.96 4.47 -5.72
C SER A 209 9.69 5.30 -4.45
N SER A 210 10.44 5.06 -3.39
CA SER A 210 10.36 5.84 -2.14
C SER A 210 10.75 7.30 -2.37
N LEU A 211 11.81 7.55 -3.12
CA LEU A 211 12.22 8.92 -3.50
C LEU A 211 11.19 9.58 -4.41
N LEU A 212 10.61 8.84 -5.35
CA LEU A 212 9.58 9.33 -6.26
C LEU A 212 8.35 9.83 -5.49
N GLY A 213 7.91 9.11 -4.46
CA GLY A 213 6.79 9.55 -3.61
C GLY A 213 7.05 10.90 -2.94
N VAL A 214 8.26 11.10 -2.42
CA VAL A 214 8.66 12.38 -1.83
C VAL A 214 8.68 13.49 -2.90
N VAL A 215 9.34 13.25 -4.03
CA VAL A 215 9.49 14.24 -5.11
C VAL A 215 8.17 14.61 -5.78
N LEU A 216 7.21 13.68 -5.81
CA LEU A 216 5.85 13.95 -6.31
C LEU A 216 5.08 14.90 -5.40
N VAL A 217 5.12 14.68 -4.09
CA VAL A 217 4.33 15.42 -3.10
C VAL A 217 5.00 16.73 -2.66
N LEU A 218 6.32 16.80 -2.75
CA LEU A 218 7.12 17.95 -2.27
C LEU A 218 6.66 19.31 -2.85
N PRO A 219 6.36 19.47 -4.16
CA PRO A 219 5.94 20.77 -4.71
C PRO A 219 4.52 21.19 -4.36
N ILE A 220 3.69 20.27 -3.85
CA ILE A 220 2.26 20.51 -3.64
C ILE A 220 2.03 21.12 -2.26
N GLY A 221 1.19 22.13 -2.16
CA GLY A 221 0.84 22.81 -0.90
C GLY A 221 -0.06 21.96 0.01
N GLY A 222 -0.06 22.26 1.32
CA GLY A 222 -0.88 21.54 2.30
C GLY A 222 -2.40 21.58 2.00
N ALA A 223 -2.88 22.68 1.40
CA ALA A 223 -4.29 22.83 1.03
C ALA A 223 -4.76 21.82 -0.03
N ASP A 224 -3.86 21.41 -0.92
CA ASP A 224 -4.16 20.47 -2.02
C ASP A 224 -3.90 19.00 -1.63
N MET A 225 -3.40 18.75 -0.41
CA MET A 225 -3.07 17.40 0.05
C MET A 225 -4.23 16.42 0.03
N PRO A 226 -5.48 16.77 0.35
CA PRO A 226 -6.59 15.82 0.27
C PRO A 226 -6.78 15.22 -1.13
N VAL A 227 -6.55 16.02 -2.19
CA VAL A 227 -6.62 15.55 -3.59
C VAL A 227 -5.47 14.59 -3.89
N VAL A 228 -4.26 14.92 -3.41
CA VAL A 228 -3.07 14.07 -3.59
C VAL A 228 -3.24 12.73 -2.86
N VAL A 229 -3.73 12.74 -1.62
CA VAL A 229 -4.00 11.51 -0.87
C VAL A 229 -5.06 10.65 -1.56
N SER A 230 -6.11 11.26 -2.12
CA SER A 230 -7.13 10.55 -2.92
C SER A 230 -6.53 9.89 -4.16
N LEU A 231 -5.65 10.60 -4.88
CA LEU A 231 -4.93 10.03 -6.03
C LEU A 231 -4.02 8.86 -5.62
N LEU A 232 -3.22 9.03 -4.58
CA LEU A 232 -2.36 7.98 -4.05
C LEU A 232 -3.16 6.76 -3.58
N ASN A 233 -4.33 6.97 -2.95
CA ASN A 233 -5.22 5.89 -2.55
C ASN A 233 -5.78 5.11 -3.76
N SER A 234 -6.14 5.80 -4.83
CA SER A 234 -6.56 5.17 -6.08
C SER A 234 -5.44 4.30 -6.68
N LEU A 235 -4.20 4.81 -6.69
CA LEU A 235 -3.04 4.06 -7.14
C LEU A 235 -2.74 2.85 -6.24
N SER A 236 -2.90 2.96 -4.91
CA SER A 236 -2.76 1.84 -3.98
C SER A 236 -3.79 0.73 -4.25
N GLY A 237 -5.01 1.09 -4.64
CA GLY A 237 -6.02 0.11 -5.08
C GLY A 237 -5.58 -0.65 -6.32
N ILE A 238 -4.93 0.03 -7.28
CA ILE A 238 -4.33 -0.63 -8.46
C ILE A 238 -3.18 -1.55 -8.06
N ALA A 239 -2.30 -1.10 -7.15
CA ALA A 239 -1.22 -1.94 -6.64
C ALA A 239 -1.76 -3.21 -5.96
N ALA A 240 -2.78 -3.08 -5.12
CA ALA A 240 -3.44 -4.23 -4.49
C ALA A 240 -4.05 -5.19 -5.52
N ALA A 241 -4.59 -4.69 -6.63
CA ALA A 241 -5.11 -5.53 -7.70
C ALA A 241 -4.02 -6.31 -8.46
N PHE A 242 -2.78 -5.82 -8.48
CA PHE A 242 -1.65 -6.56 -9.07
C PHE A 242 -1.12 -7.65 -8.14
N THR A 243 -1.37 -7.58 -6.84
CA THR A 243 -0.92 -8.57 -5.84
C THR A 243 -1.92 -9.70 -5.60
N GLY A 244 -3.16 -9.55 -6.01
CA GLY A 244 -4.24 -10.54 -5.90
C GLY A 244 -4.62 -11.09 -7.22
#